data_6b385b698d26c19c4f4fc165513952dd
#
_entry.id   6b385b698d26c19c4f4fc165513952dd
#
_cell.length_a   1.000
_cell.length_b   1.000
_cell.length_c   1.000
_cell.angle_alpha   90.00
_cell.angle_beta   90.00
_cell.angle_gamma   90.00
#
_symmetry.space_group_name_H-M   'P 1'
#
loop_
_entity.id
_entity.type
_entity.pdbx_description
1 polymer ?
#
loop_
_entity_poly.entity_id
_entity_poly.type
_entity_poly.pdbx_seq_one_letter_code
_entity_poly.pdbx_strand_id
1 'polypeptide(L)'
;MAPFDKLISNFSEKRILVIGDVMLDRFIWGSVSRISPEAPVPVVNVEKDAVYPGGAANVARNLSPFARQVYMVGRVGKDRDGETLVGILGDGGIDATGMLCSDSCETITKTRVIARKQQVVRFDRERIARSTSDQAAQVKHFLLERSAELDGLIISDYGKGFITQELVDAVVPAAQSAGLVVTVDPNPKNPLNWQGVTAIKPNRTEAFRQVGMDEDHWPPHSDPLEDEGLLRVGQELLNLWGTEILQITLGEQGMILFERGGKPQHIPTVAQEVFDVSGAGDTAIALFTLSLTAGAAAVEAAQISNCASGVVVGKLGTATLSPYELLESMKTAKAVRGTVERLAPKELVIRHG
;
A
#
# COMPACT_ATOMS: atom_id res chain seq x y z
N MET A 1 12.91 11.11 -24.33
CA MET A 1 12.54 10.67 -22.97
C MET A 1 12.08 9.23 -23.04
N ALA A 2 12.55 8.37 -22.13
CA ALA A 2 12.00 7.01 -22.04
C ALA A 2 10.51 7.10 -21.68
N PRO A 3 9.67 6.11 -22.06
CA PRO A 3 8.22 6.14 -21.80
C PRO A 3 7.88 6.42 -20.34
N PHE A 4 8.64 5.85 -19.40
CA PHE A 4 8.44 6.04 -17.96
C PHE A 4 8.81 7.43 -17.45
N ASP A 5 9.82 8.10 -18.04
CA ASP A 5 10.21 9.47 -17.61
C ASP A 5 9.04 10.45 -17.79
N LYS A 6 8.28 10.29 -18.88
CA LYS A 6 7.09 11.12 -19.14
C LYS A 6 5.96 10.81 -18.17
N LEU A 7 5.72 9.54 -17.86
CA LEU A 7 4.70 9.14 -16.87
C LEU A 7 5.02 9.70 -15.50
N ILE A 8 6.27 9.53 -15.04
CA ILE A 8 6.70 10.02 -13.72
C ILE A 8 6.67 11.55 -13.65
N SER A 9 6.98 12.26 -14.74
CA SER A 9 6.86 13.72 -14.75
C SER A 9 5.42 14.21 -14.60
N ASN A 10 4.42 13.42 -15.03
CA ASN A 10 3.00 13.75 -14.88
C ASN A 10 2.49 13.56 -13.44
N PHE A 11 3.23 12.87 -12.57
CA PHE A 11 2.83 12.66 -11.18
C PHE A 11 2.65 13.97 -10.42
N SER A 12 3.53 14.95 -10.68
CA SER A 12 3.49 16.28 -10.06
C SER A 12 2.25 17.11 -10.41
N GLU A 13 1.43 16.66 -11.34
CA GLU A 13 0.16 17.29 -11.68
C GLU A 13 -1.04 16.64 -10.98
N LYS A 14 -0.85 15.47 -10.37
CA LYS A 14 -1.92 14.62 -9.85
C LYS A 14 -2.32 14.96 -8.43
N ARG A 15 -3.62 14.88 -8.15
CA ARG A 15 -4.21 15.07 -6.82
C ARG A 15 -4.91 13.80 -6.39
N ILE A 16 -4.50 13.27 -5.25
CA ILE A 16 -4.94 11.96 -4.76
C ILE A 16 -5.58 12.12 -3.39
N LEU A 17 -6.77 11.55 -3.23
CA LEU A 17 -7.43 11.39 -1.94
C LEU A 17 -7.14 9.99 -1.40
N VAL A 18 -6.69 9.90 -0.16
CA VAL A 18 -6.53 8.65 0.58
C VAL A 18 -7.58 8.61 1.68
N ILE A 19 -8.39 7.55 1.71
CA ILE A 19 -9.36 7.27 2.76
C ILE A 19 -8.97 5.96 3.44
N GLY A 20 -8.82 5.95 4.77
CA GLY A 20 -8.46 4.68 5.42
C GLY A 20 -8.27 4.71 6.92
N ASP A 21 -7.95 3.54 7.45
CA ASP A 21 -7.57 3.38 8.84
C ASP A 21 -6.17 3.95 9.07
N VAL A 22 -6.08 5.00 9.85
CA VAL A 22 -4.82 5.66 10.21
C VAL A 22 -4.32 5.20 11.57
N MET A 23 -3.01 5.23 11.75
CA MET A 23 -2.37 4.91 13.01
C MET A 23 -1.06 5.67 13.18
N LEU A 24 -0.56 5.76 14.41
CA LEU A 24 0.74 6.32 14.73
C LEU A 24 1.72 5.18 15.04
N ASP A 25 2.72 4.99 14.19
CA ASP A 25 3.82 4.06 14.44
C ASP A 25 4.89 4.77 15.28
N ARG A 26 5.14 4.25 16.49
CA ARG A 26 6.17 4.76 17.39
C ARG A 26 7.32 3.78 17.49
N PHE A 27 8.53 4.27 17.33
CA PHE A 27 9.75 3.50 17.49
C PHE A 27 10.56 4.05 18.64
N ILE A 28 10.96 3.16 19.55
CA ILE A 28 11.81 3.46 20.69
C ILE A 28 13.08 2.64 20.53
N TRP A 29 14.21 3.32 20.31
CA TRP A 29 15.51 2.66 20.22
C TRP A 29 16.28 2.83 21.53
N GLY A 30 17.00 1.79 21.91
CA GLY A 30 17.80 1.82 23.11
C GLY A 30 18.76 0.64 23.24
N SER A 31 19.34 0.52 24.40
CA SER A 31 20.24 -0.56 24.78
C SER A 31 19.69 -1.35 25.97
N VAL A 32 20.03 -2.64 26.02
CA VAL A 32 19.73 -3.51 27.18
C VAL A 32 21.05 -3.87 27.82
N SER A 33 21.22 -3.47 29.09
CA SER A 33 22.41 -3.76 29.90
C SER A 33 22.14 -4.60 31.13
N ARG A 34 20.86 -4.75 31.54
CA ARG A 34 20.47 -5.50 32.74
C ARG A 34 19.07 -6.09 32.63
N ILE A 35 18.82 -7.10 33.44
CA ILE A 35 17.47 -7.63 33.72
C ILE A 35 16.88 -6.85 34.88
N SER A 36 15.56 -6.63 34.87
CA SER A 36 14.85 -5.97 35.95
C SER A 36 14.96 -6.78 37.27
N PRO A 37 15.17 -6.12 38.41
CA PRO A 37 15.07 -6.80 39.68
C PRO A 37 13.61 -7.15 40.05
N GLU A 38 12.61 -6.56 39.40
CA GLU A 38 11.19 -6.74 39.72
C GLU A 38 10.57 -7.93 38.95
N ALA A 39 11.15 -8.29 37.79
CA ALA A 39 10.68 -9.39 36.95
C ALA A 39 11.80 -9.84 35.94
N PRO A 40 11.76 -11.08 35.43
CA PRO A 40 12.78 -11.59 34.48
C PRO A 40 12.62 -11.00 33.09
N VAL A 41 12.60 -9.66 32.99
CA VAL A 41 12.47 -8.92 31.73
C VAL A 41 13.64 -7.95 31.54
N PRO A 42 14.08 -7.69 30.29
CA PRO A 42 15.13 -6.72 30.03
C PRO A 42 14.70 -5.31 30.37
N VAL A 43 15.64 -4.50 30.89
CA VAL A 43 15.47 -3.05 31.05
C VAL A 43 16.08 -2.37 29.84
N VAL A 44 15.24 -1.67 29.06
CA VAL A 44 15.67 -0.90 27.89
C VAL A 44 15.97 0.53 28.33
N ASN A 45 17.23 0.95 28.19
CA ASN A 45 17.60 2.36 28.31
C ASN A 45 17.32 3.05 26.97
N VAL A 46 16.35 3.95 26.97
CA VAL A 46 15.94 4.67 25.76
C VAL A 46 16.99 5.68 25.37
N GLU A 47 17.43 5.63 24.11
CA GLU A 47 18.42 6.52 23.50
C GLU A 47 17.77 7.47 22.50
N LYS A 48 16.73 6.99 21.79
CA LYS A 48 16.02 7.76 20.78
C LYS A 48 14.57 7.25 20.69
N ASP A 49 13.64 8.14 20.41
CA ASP A 49 12.30 7.80 19.97
C ASP A 49 11.92 8.60 18.73
N ALA A 50 11.01 8.05 17.94
CA ALA A 50 10.44 8.73 16.80
C ALA A 50 9.03 8.17 16.50
N VAL A 51 8.22 9.00 15.89
CA VAL A 51 6.86 8.66 15.46
C VAL A 51 6.70 8.88 13.96
N TYR A 52 5.93 8.01 13.33
CA TYR A 52 5.68 8.03 11.89
C TYR A 52 4.21 7.79 11.59
N PRO A 53 3.67 8.36 10.51
CA PRO A 53 2.35 7.99 10.00
C PRO A 53 2.34 6.51 9.61
N GLY A 54 1.34 5.76 10.06
CA GLY A 54 1.15 4.35 9.75
C GLY A 54 -0.23 4.08 9.14
N GLY A 55 -0.42 2.89 8.57
CA GLY A 55 -1.62 2.53 7.85
C GLY A 55 -1.88 3.43 6.65
N ALA A 56 -3.12 3.85 6.44
CA ALA A 56 -3.48 4.74 5.34
C ALA A 56 -2.69 6.08 5.34
N ALA A 57 -2.27 6.55 6.52
CA ALA A 57 -1.42 7.73 6.61
C ALA A 57 -0.01 7.50 6.02
N ASN A 58 0.52 6.27 6.05
CA ASN A 58 1.75 5.92 5.36
C ASN A 58 1.57 5.86 3.84
N VAL A 59 0.40 5.42 3.34
CA VAL A 59 0.06 5.51 1.91
C VAL A 59 0.11 6.97 1.44
N ALA A 60 -0.53 7.88 2.18
CA ALA A 60 -0.49 9.32 1.87
C ALA A 60 0.94 9.89 1.90
N ARG A 61 1.75 9.46 2.87
CA ARG A 61 3.15 9.85 2.98
C ARG A 61 4.00 9.36 1.79
N ASN A 62 3.71 8.19 1.23
CA ASN A 62 4.39 7.69 0.03
C ASN A 62 4.03 8.46 -1.24
N LEU A 63 2.84 9.05 -1.31
CA LEU A 63 2.40 9.89 -2.42
C LEU A 63 3.00 11.31 -2.38
N SER A 64 3.17 11.88 -1.17
CA SER A 64 3.54 13.28 -0.97
C SER A 64 4.78 13.74 -1.76
N PRO A 65 5.87 12.95 -1.93
CA PRO A 65 7.02 13.36 -2.73
C PRO A 65 6.76 13.45 -4.23
N PHE A 66 5.66 12.90 -4.72
CA PHE A 66 5.38 12.71 -6.15
C PHE A 66 4.18 13.53 -6.62
N ALA A 67 3.09 13.52 -5.87
CA ALA A 67 1.83 14.11 -6.28
C ALA A 67 1.81 15.64 -6.04
N ARG A 68 1.00 16.35 -6.84
CA ARG A 68 0.76 17.78 -6.64
C ARG A 68 0.13 18.07 -5.29
N GLN A 69 -0.86 17.23 -4.91
CA GLN A 69 -1.57 17.34 -3.66
C GLN A 69 -2.04 15.98 -3.20
N VAL A 70 -1.90 15.72 -1.91
CA VAL A 70 -2.45 14.54 -1.25
C VAL A 70 -3.40 15.00 -0.17
N TYR A 71 -4.61 14.46 -0.19
CA TYR A 71 -5.63 14.66 0.84
C TYR A 71 -5.75 13.38 1.66
N MET A 72 -5.83 13.51 2.98
CA MET A 72 -6.01 12.37 3.88
C MET A 72 -7.32 12.47 4.63
N VAL A 73 -8.11 11.40 4.56
CA VAL A 73 -9.33 11.20 5.34
C VAL A 73 -9.19 9.92 6.16
N GLY A 74 -9.34 10.06 7.44
CA GLY A 74 -9.28 8.97 8.41
C GLY A 74 -9.89 9.43 9.73
N ARG A 75 -9.80 8.58 10.76
CA ARG A 75 -10.33 8.93 12.08
C ARG A 75 -9.24 8.79 13.14
N VAL A 76 -9.14 9.80 13.99
CA VAL A 76 -8.28 9.84 15.16
C VAL A 76 -9.10 10.15 16.41
N GLY A 77 -8.58 9.82 17.57
CA GLY A 77 -9.11 10.24 18.85
C GLY A 77 -8.84 11.74 19.09
N LYS A 78 -9.62 12.34 20.00
CA LYS A 78 -9.29 13.64 20.58
C LYS A 78 -8.22 13.48 21.67
N ASP A 79 -7.03 13.05 21.26
CA ASP A 79 -5.90 12.78 22.13
C ASP A 79 -4.60 13.31 21.52
N ARG A 80 -3.54 13.34 22.33
CA ARG A 80 -2.23 13.84 21.90
C ARG A 80 -1.65 13.09 20.70
N ASP A 81 -1.91 11.78 20.60
CA ASP A 81 -1.40 10.96 19.50
C ASP A 81 -2.12 11.32 18.18
N GLY A 82 -3.43 11.66 18.24
CA GLY A 82 -4.19 12.18 17.10
C GLY A 82 -3.71 13.55 16.64
N GLU A 83 -3.48 14.47 17.58
CA GLU A 83 -2.91 15.80 17.27
C GLU A 83 -1.51 15.65 16.64
N THR A 84 -0.69 14.74 17.19
CA THR A 84 0.65 14.44 16.65
C THR A 84 0.56 13.90 15.22
N LEU A 85 -0.33 12.94 14.95
CA LEU A 85 -0.48 12.37 13.61
C LEU A 85 -0.93 13.43 12.59
N VAL A 86 -1.94 14.23 12.92
CA VAL A 86 -2.42 15.32 12.06
C VAL A 86 -1.31 16.35 11.80
N GLY A 87 -0.54 16.71 12.84
CA GLY A 87 0.61 17.62 12.71
C GLY A 87 1.68 17.08 11.75
N ILE A 88 2.09 15.80 11.91
CA ILE A 88 3.09 15.18 11.03
C ILE A 88 2.61 15.11 9.57
N LEU A 89 1.32 14.85 9.34
CA LEU A 89 0.74 14.87 7.99
C LEU A 89 0.85 16.26 7.36
N GLY A 90 0.48 17.30 8.10
CA GLY A 90 0.59 18.70 7.64
C GLY A 90 2.03 19.10 7.36
N ASP A 91 2.98 18.77 8.23
CA ASP A 91 4.42 19.01 8.05
C ASP A 91 4.96 18.29 6.82
N GLY A 92 4.37 17.14 6.47
CA GLY A 92 4.67 16.36 5.26
C GLY A 92 3.99 16.89 3.98
N GLY A 93 3.29 18.03 4.03
CA GLY A 93 2.58 18.60 2.88
C GLY A 93 1.28 17.89 2.51
N ILE A 94 0.72 17.09 3.41
CA ILE A 94 -0.53 16.36 3.21
C ILE A 94 -1.68 17.17 3.82
N ASP A 95 -2.71 17.41 3.04
CA ASP A 95 -3.94 18.06 3.54
C ASP A 95 -4.73 17.08 4.42
N ALA A 96 -4.69 17.32 5.73
CA ALA A 96 -5.38 16.55 6.74
C ALA A 96 -6.72 17.17 7.19
N THR A 97 -7.28 18.13 6.45
CA THR A 97 -8.56 18.80 6.80
C THR A 97 -9.76 17.85 6.78
N GLY A 98 -9.63 16.72 6.07
CA GLY A 98 -10.63 15.65 6.07
C GLY A 98 -10.54 14.67 7.24
N MET A 99 -9.56 14.83 8.14
CA MET A 99 -9.42 13.96 9.30
C MET A 99 -10.54 14.18 10.32
N LEU A 100 -11.19 13.08 10.71
CA LEU A 100 -12.27 13.11 11.69
C LEU A 100 -11.72 12.90 13.11
N CYS A 101 -11.87 13.92 13.96
CA CYS A 101 -11.55 13.81 15.39
C CYS A 101 -12.78 13.31 16.16
N SER A 102 -12.63 12.25 16.95
CA SER A 102 -13.74 11.63 17.67
C SER A 102 -13.45 11.45 19.16
N ASP A 103 -14.42 11.77 20.00
CA ASP A 103 -14.38 11.46 21.44
C ASP A 103 -14.67 9.97 21.74
N SER A 104 -15.23 9.24 20.75
CA SER A 104 -15.65 7.85 20.93
C SER A 104 -14.54 6.82 20.64
N CYS A 105 -13.37 7.23 20.18
CA CYS A 105 -12.24 6.35 19.94
C CYS A 105 -10.92 6.98 20.41
N GLU A 106 -9.94 6.13 20.63
CA GLU A 106 -8.55 6.52 20.84
C GLU A 106 -7.79 6.42 19.52
N THR A 107 -6.76 7.25 19.34
CA THR A 107 -5.85 7.13 18.21
C THR A 107 -5.08 5.82 18.30
N ILE A 108 -5.11 5.03 17.22
CA ILE A 108 -4.41 3.77 17.16
C ILE A 108 -2.90 4.03 17.16
N THR A 109 -2.19 3.39 18.08
CA THR A 109 -0.73 3.48 18.16
C THR A 109 -0.10 2.09 18.16
N LYS A 110 1.02 1.94 17.43
CA LYS A 110 1.84 0.73 17.43
C LYS A 110 3.24 1.09 17.88
N THR A 111 3.60 0.71 19.09
CA THR A 111 4.91 1.03 19.66
C THR A 111 5.85 -0.16 19.55
N ARG A 112 6.97 0.01 18.87
CA ARG A 112 8.05 -0.97 18.72
C ARG A 112 9.24 -0.54 19.53
N VAL A 113 9.68 -1.39 20.46
CA VAL A 113 10.89 -1.18 21.25
C VAL A 113 12.01 -2.02 20.65
N ILE A 114 13.08 -1.36 20.23
CA ILE A 114 14.22 -1.94 19.52
C ILE A 114 15.49 -1.74 20.35
N ALA A 115 16.17 -2.82 20.66
CA ALA A 115 17.47 -2.76 21.33
C ALA A 115 18.49 -3.61 20.55
N ARG A 116 19.69 -3.06 20.35
CA ARG A 116 20.80 -3.74 19.61
C ARG A 116 20.35 -4.33 18.26
N LYS A 117 19.54 -3.57 17.50
CA LYS A 117 18.99 -3.96 16.18
C LYS A 117 17.94 -5.08 16.21
N GLN A 118 17.44 -5.48 17.38
CA GLN A 118 16.38 -6.46 17.52
C GLN A 118 15.13 -5.83 18.16
N GLN A 119 13.95 -6.19 17.65
CA GLN A 119 12.70 -5.83 18.28
C GLN A 119 12.51 -6.64 19.56
N VAL A 120 12.54 -5.97 20.70
CA VAL A 120 12.38 -6.59 22.04
C VAL A 120 10.90 -6.85 22.33
N VAL A 121 10.05 -5.89 22.03
CA VAL A 121 8.60 -5.97 22.26
C VAL A 121 7.88 -4.98 21.34
N ARG A 122 6.65 -5.33 20.97
CA ARG A 122 5.67 -4.40 20.41
C ARG A 122 4.44 -4.38 21.30
N PHE A 123 3.91 -3.19 21.56
CA PHE A 123 2.62 -3.02 22.22
C PHE A 123 1.76 -2.08 21.40
N ASP A 124 0.51 -2.49 21.23
CA ASP A 124 -0.46 -1.80 20.41
C ASP A 124 -1.55 -1.23 21.34
N ARG A 125 -1.85 0.06 21.16
CA ARG A 125 -3.05 0.65 21.73
C ARG A 125 -4.04 0.75 20.59
N GLU A 126 -5.04 -0.10 20.60
CA GLU A 126 -6.06 -0.11 19.59
C GLU A 126 -7.42 -0.48 20.17
N ARG A 127 -8.41 0.31 19.81
CA ARG A 127 -9.81 0.02 20.06
C ARG A 127 -10.55 0.11 18.74
N ILE A 128 -10.99 -1.04 18.25
CA ILE A 128 -11.76 -1.11 17.01
C ILE A 128 -13.12 -0.50 17.28
N ALA A 129 -13.47 0.54 16.51
CA ALA A 129 -14.78 1.17 16.54
C ALA A 129 -15.24 1.36 15.09
N ARG A 130 -16.48 0.97 14.77
CA ARG A 130 -17.02 1.18 13.42
C ARG A 130 -17.31 2.65 13.18
N SER A 131 -17.10 3.13 11.95
CA SER A 131 -17.56 4.46 11.54
C SER A 131 -19.09 4.52 11.56
N THR A 132 -19.62 5.69 11.90
CA THR A 132 -21.05 5.94 11.92
C THR A 132 -21.54 6.42 10.53
N SER A 133 -22.85 6.35 10.30
CA SER A 133 -23.50 6.89 9.08
C SER A 133 -23.18 8.38 8.88
N ASP A 134 -23.13 9.16 9.97
CA ASP A 134 -22.77 10.58 9.91
C ASP A 134 -21.31 10.77 9.45
N GLN A 135 -20.40 9.93 9.92
CA GLN A 135 -19.00 9.95 9.48
C GLN A 135 -18.89 9.56 8.00
N ALA A 136 -19.62 8.54 7.55
CA ALA A 136 -19.66 8.18 6.13
C ALA A 136 -20.20 9.33 5.26
N ALA A 137 -21.24 10.01 5.72
CA ALA A 137 -21.78 11.19 5.04
C ALA A 137 -20.77 12.35 4.97
N GLN A 138 -20.03 12.62 6.06
CA GLN A 138 -18.98 13.64 6.10
C GLN A 138 -17.85 13.32 5.11
N VAL A 139 -17.41 12.06 5.04
CA VAL A 139 -16.37 11.63 4.09
C VAL A 139 -16.86 11.78 2.64
N LYS A 140 -18.10 11.37 2.35
CA LYS A 140 -18.71 11.57 1.03
C LYS A 140 -18.77 13.05 0.65
N HIS A 141 -19.18 13.90 1.59
CA HIS A 141 -19.25 15.35 1.36
C HIS A 141 -17.86 15.92 1.03
N PHE A 142 -16.84 15.56 1.81
CA PHE A 142 -15.45 15.96 1.56
C PHE A 142 -14.94 15.56 0.18
N LEU A 143 -15.27 14.33 -0.27
CA LEU A 143 -14.96 13.85 -1.62
C LEU A 143 -15.66 14.68 -2.68
N LEU A 144 -16.98 14.93 -2.52
CA LEU A 144 -17.78 15.65 -3.52
C LEU A 144 -17.32 17.10 -3.70
N GLU A 145 -16.96 17.80 -2.62
CA GLU A 145 -16.44 19.16 -2.68
C GLU A 145 -15.15 19.28 -3.50
N ARG A 146 -14.36 18.20 -3.57
CA ARG A 146 -13.06 18.17 -4.25
C ARG A 146 -13.04 17.34 -5.53
N SER A 147 -14.14 16.69 -5.85
CA SER A 147 -14.23 15.73 -6.95
C SER A 147 -13.77 16.27 -8.31
N ALA A 148 -13.99 17.57 -8.57
CA ALA A 148 -13.60 18.22 -9.83
C ALA A 148 -12.08 18.42 -9.97
N GLU A 149 -11.32 18.38 -8.88
CA GLU A 149 -9.88 18.56 -8.89
C GLU A 149 -9.09 17.27 -8.66
N LEU A 150 -9.74 16.22 -8.17
CA LEU A 150 -9.10 14.94 -7.89
C LEU A 150 -8.89 14.12 -9.16
N ASP A 151 -7.79 13.37 -9.19
CA ASP A 151 -7.48 12.38 -10.24
C ASP A 151 -7.72 10.95 -9.74
N GLY A 152 -7.60 10.70 -8.45
CA GLY A 152 -7.76 9.36 -7.91
C GLY A 152 -8.11 9.30 -6.43
N LEU A 153 -8.66 8.13 -6.05
CA LEU A 153 -9.03 7.76 -4.70
C LEU A 153 -8.35 6.45 -4.33
N ILE A 154 -7.68 6.40 -3.19
CA ILE A 154 -7.19 5.16 -2.57
C ILE A 154 -8.02 4.89 -1.32
N ILE A 155 -8.56 3.67 -1.20
CA ILE A 155 -9.17 3.17 0.04
C ILE A 155 -8.21 2.15 0.63
N SER A 156 -7.69 2.43 1.84
CA SER A 156 -6.71 1.59 2.53
C SER A 156 -7.31 1.05 3.83
N ASP A 157 -7.66 -0.24 3.80
CA ASP A 157 -8.35 -0.94 4.89
C ASP A 157 -7.36 -1.76 5.73
N TYR A 158 -7.24 -1.41 7.01
CA TYR A 158 -6.44 -2.15 8.00
C TYR A 158 -7.32 -2.93 8.98
N GLY A 159 -8.63 -3.00 8.74
CA GLY A 159 -9.59 -3.69 9.63
C GLY A 159 -9.72 -3.03 11.00
N LYS A 160 -9.58 -1.70 11.07
CA LYS A 160 -9.69 -0.94 12.33
C LYS A 160 -11.05 -0.26 12.49
N GLY A 161 -11.96 -0.53 11.55
CA GLY A 161 -13.37 -0.18 11.64
C GLY A 161 -13.74 1.18 11.06
N PHE A 162 -12.78 1.97 10.55
CA PHE A 162 -13.14 3.19 9.83
C PHE A 162 -13.75 2.85 8.47
N ILE A 163 -13.19 1.88 7.77
CA ILE A 163 -13.74 1.42 6.49
C ILE A 163 -14.87 0.43 6.78
N THR A 164 -16.10 0.82 6.44
CA THR A 164 -17.34 0.02 6.55
C THR A 164 -17.99 -0.09 5.18
N GLN A 165 -18.91 -1.07 5.00
CA GLN A 165 -19.66 -1.18 3.76
C GLN A 165 -20.44 0.10 3.45
N GLU A 166 -21.06 0.70 4.47
CA GLU A 166 -21.79 1.96 4.32
C GLU A 166 -20.90 3.10 3.79
N LEU A 167 -19.65 3.18 4.29
CA LEU A 167 -18.67 4.15 3.78
C LEU A 167 -18.32 3.86 2.32
N VAL A 168 -18.04 2.61 1.99
CA VAL A 168 -17.72 2.18 0.61
C VAL A 168 -18.87 2.49 -0.33
N ASP A 169 -20.11 2.13 0.04
CA ASP A 169 -21.32 2.40 -0.75
C ASP A 169 -21.60 3.91 -0.92
N ALA A 170 -21.12 4.72 0.02
CA ALA A 170 -21.25 6.18 -0.07
C ALA A 170 -20.21 6.82 -0.99
N VAL A 171 -18.93 6.35 -0.97
CA VAL A 171 -17.82 7.04 -1.63
C VAL A 171 -17.47 6.46 -3.01
N VAL A 172 -17.56 5.13 -3.22
CA VAL A 172 -17.18 4.52 -4.50
C VAL A 172 -18.04 4.99 -5.66
N PRO A 173 -19.40 4.99 -5.58
CA PRO A 173 -20.24 5.50 -6.67
C PRO A 173 -20.03 7.01 -6.92
N ALA A 174 -19.76 7.79 -5.87
CA ALA A 174 -19.47 9.21 -6.02
C ALA A 174 -18.14 9.45 -6.77
N ALA A 175 -17.09 8.70 -6.43
CA ALA A 175 -15.81 8.77 -7.10
C ALA A 175 -15.90 8.30 -8.58
N GLN A 176 -16.64 7.22 -8.84
CA GLN A 176 -16.91 6.75 -10.22
C GLN A 176 -17.63 7.82 -11.05
N SER A 177 -18.68 8.44 -10.48
CA SER A 177 -19.44 9.48 -11.17
C SER A 177 -18.59 10.72 -11.50
N ALA A 178 -17.52 10.94 -10.73
CA ALA A 178 -16.53 11.99 -10.98
C ALA A 178 -15.40 11.54 -11.93
N GLY A 179 -15.41 10.29 -12.41
CA GLY A 179 -14.38 9.76 -13.30
C GLY A 179 -13.02 9.49 -12.63
N LEU A 180 -13.00 9.33 -11.31
CA LEU A 180 -11.77 9.08 -10.57
C LEU A 180 -11.27 7.64 -10.75
N VAL A 181 -9.96 7.46 -10.80
CA VAL A 181 -9.34 6.14 -10.61
C VAL A 181 -9.51 5.75 -9.14
N VAL A 182 -10.20 4.65 -8.86
CA VAL A 182 -10.44 4.15 -7.49
C VAL A 182 -9.67 2.87 -7.27
N THR A 183 -8.78 2.87 -6.30
CA THR A 183 -8.00 1.69 -5.93
C THR A 183 -8.18 1.31 -4.47
N VAL A 184 -8.04 0.02 -4.15
CA VAL A 184 -8.27 -0.51 -2.82
C VAL A 184 -7.12 -1.41 -2.38
N ASP A 185 -6.68 -1.22 -1.15
CA ASP A 185 -5.87 -2.18 -0.39
C ASP A 185 -6.77 -2.84 0.66
N PRO A 186 -7.31 -4.04 0.40
CA PRO A 186 -8.35 -4.65 1.21
C PRO A 186 -7.78 -5.42 2.39
N ASN A 187 -8.57 -5.58 3.45
CA ASN A 187 -8.23 -6.43 4.58
C ASN A 187 -9.18 -7.65 4.65
N PRO A 188 -8.68 -8.89 4.61
CA PRO A 188 -9.53 -10.08 4.64
C PRO A 188 -10.30 -10.29 5.96
N LYS A 189 -9.90 -9.60 7.04
CA LYS A 189 -10.66 -9.58 8.31
C LYS A 189 -11.87 -8.66 8.27
N ASN A 190 -11.97 -7.83 7.23
CA ASN A 190 -13.09 -6.93 6.98
C ASN A 190 -13.61 -7.19 5.55
N PRO A 191 -14.32 -8.31 5.33
CA PRO A 191 -14.79 -8.69 4.00
C PRO A 191 -15.89 -7.74 3.53
N LEU A 192 -15.53 -6.82 2.61
CA LEU A 192 -16.42 -5.84 2.03
C LEU A 192 -16.65 -6.11 0.54
N ASN A 193 -17.77 -5.59 0.04
CA ASN A 193 -18.03 -5.58 -1.39
C ASN A 193 -17.33 -4.36 -2.03
N TRP A 194 -16.43 -4.64 -2.97
CA TRP A 194 -15.61 -3.64 -3.64
C TRP A 194 -16.05 -3.37 -5.10
N GLN A 195 -17.28 -3.70 -5.45
CA GLN A 195 -17.77 -3.48 -6.82
C GLN A 195 -17.63 -2.01 -7.24
N GLY A 196 -17.20 -1.83 -8.48
CA GLY A 196 -17.07 -0.51 -9.07
C GLY A 196 -15.72 0.17 -8.87
N VAL A 197 -14.76 -0.46 -8.19
CA VAL A 197 -13.40 0.08 -8.10
C VAL A 197 -12.58 -0.29 -9.34
N THR A 198 -11.61 0.56 -9.69
CA THR A 198 -10.74 0.35 -10.85
C THR A 198 -9.77 -0.80 -10.61
N ALA A 199 -9.14 -0.84 -9.44
CA ALA A 199 -8.15 -1.87 -9.13
C ALA A 199 -8.11 -2.22 -7.64
N ILE A 200 -7.71 -3.45 -7.34
CA ILE A 200 -7.54 -3.96 -5.96
C ILE A 200 -6.17 -4.62 -5.82
N LYS A 201 -5.53 -4.42 -4.66
CA LYS A 201 -4.17 -4.90 -4.40
C LYS A 201 -4.07 -5.66 -3.06
N PRO A 202 -4.44 -6.93 -2.96
CA PRO A 202 -4.08 -7.78 -1.83
C PRO A 202 -2.63 -8.31 -1.96
N ASN A 203 -2.08 -8.83 -0.85
CA ASN A 203 -0.96 -9.76 -0.93
C ASN A 203 -1.46 -11.20 -1.13
N ARG A 204 -0.54 -12.16 -1.36
CA ARG A 204 -0.90 -13.58 -1.58
C ARG A 204 -1.77 -14.14 -0.45
N THR A 205 -1.34 -14.01 0.78
CA THR A 205 -2.06 -14.53 1.95
C THR A 205 -3.44 -13.89 2.11
N GLU A 206 -3.55 -12.60 1.87
CA GLU A 206 -4.84 -11.88 1.89
C GLU A 206 -5.75 -12.37 0.77
N ALA A 207 -5.23 -12.56 -0.43
CA ALA A 207 -5.95 -13.03 -1.59
C ALA A 207 -6.56 -14.42 -1.36
N PHE A 208 -5.77 -15.38 -0.86
CA PHE A 208 -6.22 -16.72 -0.53
C PHE A 208 -7.31 -16.72 0.56
N ARG A 209 -7.10 -15.95 1.63
CA ARG A 209 -8.09 -15.81 2.71
C ARG A 209 -9.41 -15.22 2.24
N GLN A 210 -9.36 -14.27 1.30
CA GLN A 210 -10.56 -13.59 0.81
C GLN A 210 -11.50 -14.54 0.06
N VAL A 211 -10.96 -15.54 -0.63
CA VAL A 211 -11.77 -16.59 -1.32
C VAL A 211 -11.97 -17.84 -0.46
N GLY A 212 -11.49 -17.82 0.79
CA GLY A 212 -11.65 -18.95 1.70
C GLY A 212 -10.80 -20.18 1.34
N MET A 213 -9.72 -19.98 0.56
CA MET A 213 -8.75 -21.04 0.25
C MET A 213 -7.63 -21.03 1.30
N ASP A 214 -7.22 -22.23 1.72
CA ASP A 214 -6.09 -22.41 2.62
C ASP A 214 -4.78 -22.42 1.82
N GLU A 215 -3.95 -21.39 2.02
CA GLU A 215 -2.68 -21.21 1.32
C GLU A 215 -1.72 -22.40 1.54
N ASP A 216 -1.77 -23.07 2.69
CA ASP A 216 -0.89 -24.21 3.01
C ASP A 216 -1.11 -25.40 2.08
N HIS A 217 -2.30 -25.52 1.48
CA HIS A 217 -2.60 -26.54 0.46
C HIS A 217 -2.15 -26.14 -0.95
N TRP A 218 -1.70 -24.90 -1.13
CA TRP A 218 -1.27 -24.35 -2.41
C TRP A 218 0.07 -23.62 -2.24
N PRO A 219 1.18 -24.34 -2.00
CA PRO A 219 2.49 -23.73 -1.80
C PRO A 219 2.90 -22.93 -3.03
N PRO A 220 3.62 -21.81 -2.85
CA PRO A 220 4.07 -20.99 -3.95
C PRO A 220 4.89 -21.78 -4.98
N HIS A 221 4.56 -21.65 -6.25
CA HIS A 221 5.36 -22.19 -7.34
C HIS A 221 6.51 -21.24 -7.67
N SER A 222 7.63 -21.77 -8.19
CA SER A 222 8.79 -20.97 -8.58
C SER A 222 8.48 -19.97 -9.70
N ASP A 223 7.58 -20.33 -10.63
CA ASP A 223 6.98 -19.43 -11.60
C ASP A 223 5.54 -19.14 -11.19
N PRO A 224 5.20 -17.89 -10.82
CA PRO A 224 3.83 -17.50 -10.48
C PRO A 224 2.80 -17.74 -11.59
N LEU A 225 3.22 -17.83 -12.85
CA LEU A 225 2.33 -18.13 -13.97
C LEU A 225 1.99 -19.63 -14.09
N GLU A 226 2.68 -20.49 -13.36
CA GLU A 226 2.40 -21.93 -13.25
C GLU A 226 1.77 -22.30 -11.88
N ASP A 227 1.55 -21.33 -10.99
CA ASP A 227 0.91 -21.50 -9.70
C ASP A 227 -0.61 -21.61 -9.86
N GLU A 228 -1.13 -22.84 -9.99
CA GLU A 228 -2.55 -23.09 -10.21
C GLU A 228 -3.44 -22.48 -9.11
N GLY A 229 -3.01 -22.53 -7.84
CA GLY A 229 -3.74 -21.97 -6.72
C GLY A 229 -3.84 -20.44 -6.83
N LEU A 230 -2.74 -19.78 -7.13
CA LEU A 230 -2.68 -18.32 -7.30
C LEU A 230 -3.51 -17.86 -8.51
N LEU A 231 -3.42 -18.58 -9.64
CA LEU A 231 -4.18 -18.27 -10.84
C LEU A 231 -5.69 -18.40 -10.60
N ARG A 232 -6.10 -19.46 -9.89
CA ARG A 232 -7.49 -19.66 -9.51
C ARG A 232 -7.99 -18.56 -8.58
N VAL A 233 -7.24 -18.24 -7.52
CA VAL A 233 -7.57 -17.16 -6.59
C VAL A 233 -7.71 -15.82 -7.32
N GLY A 234 -6.78 -15.50 -8.23
CA GLY A 234 -6.85 -14.28 -9.01
C GLY A 234 -8.13 -14.17 -9.84
N GLN A 235 -8.52 -15.26 -10.52
CA GLN A 235 -9.74 -15.28 -11.31
C GLN A 235 -11.01 -15.20 -10.45
N GLU A 236 -11.03 -15.87 -9.29
CA GLU A 236 -12.15 -15.81 -8.36
C GLU A 236 -12.33 -14.40 -7.79
N LEU A 237 -11.24 -13.72 -7.43
CA LEU A 237 -11.27 -12.34 -6.92
C LEU A 237 -11.72 -11.32 -7.96
N LEU A 238 -11.26 -11.43 -9.23
CA LEU A 238 -11.76 -10.59 -10.32
C LEU A 238 -13.28 -10.70 -10.47
N ASN A 239 -13.81 -11.92 -10.34
CA ASN A 239 -15.25 -12.16 -10.44
C ASN A 239 -16.01 -11.66 -9.20
N LEU A 240 -15.48 -11.95 -8.01
CA LEU A 240 -16.09 -11.56 -6.73
C LEU A 240 -16.24 -10.04 -6.61
N TRP A 241 -15.20 -9.32 -6.93
CA TRP A 241 -15.17 -7.85 -6.77
C TRP A 241 -15.62 -7.09 -8.01
N GLY A 242 -15.75 -7.74 -9.14
CA GLY A 242 -16.15 -7.08 -10.38
C GLY A 242 -15.17 -6.00 -10.87
N THR A 243 -13.92 -6.02 -10.36
CA THR A 243 -12.87 -5.06 -10.72
C THR A 243 -12.26 -5.35 -12.09
N GLU A 244 -11.71 -4.33 -12.75
CA GLU A 244 -10.99 -4.48 -14.02
C GLU A 244 -9.56 -4.96 -13.82
N ILE A 245 -8.91 -4.57 -12.71
CA ILE A 245 -7.51 -4.84 -12.44
C ILE A 245 -7.36 -5.43 -11.04
N LEU A 246 -6.60 -6.51 -10.94
CA LEU A 246 -6.19 -7.09 -9.67
C LEU A 246 -4.68 -7.26 -9.67
N GLN A 247 -4.00 -6.65 -8.70
CA GLN A 247 -2.56 -6.77 -8.48
C GLN A 247 -2.32 -7.55 -7.19
N ILE A 248 -1.75 -8.75 -7.26
CA ILE A 248 -1.40 -9.53 -6.06
C ILE A 248 0.11 -9.41 -5.82
N THR A 249 0.51 -8.92 -4.64
CA THR A 249 1.91 -8.87 -4.25
C THR A 249 2.38 -10.22 -3.73
N LEU A 250 3.58 -10.67 -4.14
CA LEU A 250 4.13 -12.01 -3.91
C LEU A 250 5.45 -11.99 -3.12
N GLY A 251 5.73 -10.90 -2.38
CA GLY A 251 6.96 -10.75 -1.63
C GLY A 251 8.19 -10.79 -2.54
N GLU A 252 9.09 -11.74 -2.30
CA GLU A 252 10.34 -11.88 -3.06
C GLU A 252 10.13 -12.26 -4.54
N GLN A 253 8.98 -12.81 -4.90
CA GLN A 253 8.64 -13.11 -6.30
C GLN A 253 8.11 -11.88 -7.06
N GLY A 254 7.92 -10.73 -6.41
CA GLY A 254 7.40 -9.50 -7.01
C GLY A 254 5.88 -9.43 -6.99
N MET A 255 5.24 -9.38 -8.14
CA MET A 255 3.78 -9.18 -8.25
C MET A 255 3.21 -9.98 -9.44
N ILE A 256 1.94 -10.37 -9.34
CA ILE A 256 1.17 -10.85 -10.48
C ILE A 256 -0.01 -9.91 -10.73
N LEU A 257 -0.23 -9.58 -11.99
CA LEU A 257 -1.28 -8.70 -12.47
C LEU A 257 -2.30 -9.51 -13.25
N PHE A 258 -3.57 -9.33 -12.90
CA PHE A 258 -4.71 -9.84 -13.65
C PHE A 258 -5.50 -8.65 -14.19
N GLU A 259 -5.82 -8.69 -15.47
CA GLU A 259 -6.73 -7.76 -16.14
C GLU A 259 -7.94 -8.54 -16.65
N ARG A 260 -9.14 -7.98 -16.50
CA ARG A 260 -10.38 -8.65 -16.95
C ARG A 260 -10.31 -8.97 -18.44
N GLY A 261 -10.49 -10.23 -18.77
CA GLY A 261 -10.41 -10.72 -20.16
C GLY A 261 -8.98 -10.84 -20.73
N GLY A 262 -7.95 -10.49 -19.94
CA GLY A 262 -6.55 -10.64 -20.28
C GLY A 262 -5.92 -11.91 -19.72
N LYS A 263 -4.65 -12.15 -20.10
CA LYS A 263 -3.83 -13.19 -19.47
C LYS A 263 -3.08 -12.61 -18.28
N PRO A 264 -2.90 -13.38 -17.18
CA PRO A 264 -2.08 -12.96 -16.06
C PRO A 264 -0.65 -12.60 -16.51
N GLN A 265 -0.08 -11.58 -15.87
CA GLN A 265 1.28 -11.12 -16.15
C GLN A 265 2.09 -11.11 -14.86
N HIS A 266 3.25 -11.75 -14.85
CA HIS A 266 4.18 -11.74 -13.75
C HIS A 266 5.14 -10.54 -13.88
N ILE A 267 5.28 -9.77 -12.83
CA ILE A 267 6.23 -8.66 -12.69
C ILE A 267 7.26 -9.08 -11.62
N PRO A 268 8.43 -9.61 -12.03
CA PRO A 268 9.41 -10.11 -11.09
C PRO A 268 10.00 -8.99 -10.24
N THR A 269 10.40 -9.34 -9.00
CA THR A 269 11.01 -8.39 -8.07
C THR A 269 12.28 -7.75 -8.67
N VAL A 270 12.52 -6.50 -8.29
CA VAL A 270 13.76 -5.78 -8.60
C VAL A 270 14.59 -5.50 -7.34
N ALA A 271 14.11 -5.91 -6.17
CA ALA A 271 14.83 -5.77 -4.91
C ALA A 271 16.11 -6.61 -4.93
N GLN A 272 17.24 -6.00 -4.56
CA GLN A 272 18.54 -6.68 -4.45
C GLN A 272 18.85 -7.10 -3.03
N GLU A 273 18.51 -6.26 -2.06
CA GLU A 273 18.69 -6.50 -0.63
C GLU A 273 17.40 -6.11 0.10
N VAL A 274 16.98 -6.93 1.05
CA VAL A 274 15.80 -6.68 1.86
C VAL A 274 16.22 -6.47 3.31
N PHE A 275 15.97 -5.26 3.83
CA PHE A 275 16.22 -4.92 5.23
C PHE A 275 14.92 -4.91 6.05
N ASP A 276 13.86 -4.33 5.51
CA ASP A 276 12.57 -4.25 6.20
C ASP A 276 11.43 -4.18 5.16
N VAL A 277 10.47 -5.08 5.27
CA VAL A 277 9.31 -5.14 4.37
C VAL A 277 8.15 -4.24 4.82
N SER A 278 8.29 -3.56 5.97
CA SER A 278 7.23 -2.71 6.53
C SER A 278 6.92 -1.54 5.60
N GLY A 279 5.65 -1.40 5.21
CA GLY A 279 5.18 -0.32 4.35
C GLY A 279 5.41 -0.54 2.85
N ALA A 280 5.98 -1.67 2.41
CA ALA A 280 6.12 -1.98 0.99
C ALA A 280 4.77 -2.06 0.27
N GLY A 281 3.74 -2.62 0.92
CA GLY A 281 2.37 -2.66 0.42
C GLY A 281 1.76 -1.27 0.24
N ASP A 282 2.03 -0.36 1.20
CA ASP A 282 1.57 1.03 1.15
C ASP A 282 2.22 1.79 -0.01
N THR A 283 3.53 1.59 -0.20
CA THR A 283 4.27 2.13 -1.34
C THR A 283 3.74 1.57 -2.65
N ALA A 284 3.45 0.26 -2.69
CA ALA A 284 2.91 -0.39 -3.88
C ALA A 284 1.59 0.23 -4.31
N ILE A 285 0.60 0.31 -3.42
CA ILE A 285 -0.72 0.88 -3.78
C ILE A 285 -0.62 2.36 -4.13
N ALA A 286 0.21 3.14 -3.41
CA ALA A 286 0.42 4.55 -3.66
C ALA A 286 0.93 4.81 -5.08
N LEU A 287 2.03 4.16 -5.48
CA LEU A 287 2.65 4.37 -6.79
C LEU A 287 1.86 3.69 -7.92
N PHE A 288 1.18 2.58 -7.64
CA PHE A 288 0.26 1.96 -8.60
C PHE A 288 -0.87 2.90 -8.99
N THR A 289 -1.56 3.44 -7.98
CA THR A 289 -2.66 4.40 -8.20
C THR A 289 -2.19 5.65 -8.92
N LEU A 290 -1.09 6.23 -8.46
CA LEU A 290 -0.53 7.44 -9.07
C LEU A 290 -0.15 7.21 -10.54
N SER A 291 0.37 6.02 -10.87
CA SER A 291 0.69 5.66 -12.24
C SER A 291 -0.55 5.52 -13.12
N LEU A 292 -1.61 4.87 -12.62
CA LEU A 292 -2.89 4.78 -13.33
C LEU A 292 -3.49 6.16 -13.60
N THR A 293 -3.49 7.06 -12.59
CA THR A 293 -3.99 8.43 -12.76
C THR A 293 -3.17 9.25 -13.76
N ALA A 294 -1.89 8.94 -13.92
CA ALA A 294 -1.02 9.56 -14.92
C ALA A 294 -1.19 8.99 -16.34
N GLY A 295 -2.06 7.99 -16.52
CA GLY A 295 -2.38 7.38 -17.80
C GLY A 295 -1.50 6.18 -18.17
N ALA A 296 -0.83 5.56 -17.19
CA ALA A 296 -0.10 4.31 -17.40
C ALA A 296 -1.05 3.16 -17.70
N ALA A 297 -0.67 2.24 -18.59
CA ALA A 297 -1.31 0.93 -18.67
C ALA A 297 -1.11 0.15 -17.36
N ALA A 298 -2.00 -0.80 -17.05
CA ALA A 298 -1.95 -1.54 -15.79
C ALA A 298 -0.59 -2.23 -15.55
N VAL A 299 0.01 -2.80 -16.60
CA VAL A 299 1.33 -3.43 -16.51
C VAL A 299 2.44 -2.42 -16.24
N GLU A 300 2.37 -1.23 -16.81
CA GLU A 300 3.35 -0.15 -16.56
C GLU A 300 3.22 0.35 -15.12
N ALA A 301 1.99 0.53 -14.64
CA ALA A 301 1.70 0.91 -13.26
C ALA A 301 2.22 -0.14 -12.27
N ALA A 302 2.02 -1.43 -12.54
CA ALA A 302 2.55 -2.52 -11.74
C ALA A 302 4.09 -2.56 -11.74
N GLN A 303 4.74 -2.27 -12.85
CA GLN A 303 6.21 -2.19 -12.94
C GLN A 303 6.76 -1.03 -12.10
N ILE A 304 6.14 0.15 -12.17
CA ILE A 304 6.52 1.31 -11.36
C ILE A 304 6.32 1.00 -9.86
N SER A 305 5.18 0.45 -9.51
CA SER A 305 4.83 0.01 -8.14
C SER A 305 5.85 -0.99 -7.57
N ASN A 306 6.24 -1.99 -8.36
CA ASN A 306 7.23 -2.99 -7.99
C ASN A 306 8.63 -2.40 -7.80
N CYS A 307 9.07 -1.50 -8.70
CA CYS A 307 10.32 -0.77 -8.54
C CYS A 307 10.33 0.08 -7.27
N ALA A 308 9.24 0.79 -6.99
CA ALA A 308 9.11 1.60 -5.79
C ALA A 308 9.17 0.76 -4.51
N SER A 309 8.44 -0.36 -4.48
CA SER A 309 8.49 -1.32 -3.36
C SER A 309 9.90 -1.88 -3.17
N GLY A 310 10.60 -2.22 -4.26
CA GLY A 310 11.99 -2.70 -4.23
C GLY A 310 12.96 -1.70 -3.61
N VAL A 311 12.75 -0.39 -3.82
CA VAL A 311 13.58 0.66 -3.18
C VAL A 311 13.32 0.74 -1.68
N VAL A 312 12.06 0.71 -1.25
CA VAL A 312 11.73 0.91 0.17
C VAL A 312 12.08 -0.28 1.04
N VAL A 313 11.99 -1.52 0.55
CA VAL A 313 12.40 -2.71 1.32
C VAL A 313 13.91 -2.77 1.56
N GLY A 314 14.71 -2.04 0.77
CA GLY A 314 16.14 -1.83 0.99
C GLY A 314 16.47 -0.79 2.05
N LYS A 315 15.47 -0.20 2.74
CA LYS A 315 15.65 0.81 3.78
C LYS A 315 15.14 0.29 5.13
N LEU A 316 15.60 0.90 6.22
CA LEU A 316 15.12 0.53 7.57
C LEU A 316 13.83 1.29 7.93
N GLY A 317 12.88 0.57 8.51
CA GLY A 317 11.60 1.11 9.00
C GLY A 317 10.63 1.45 7.86
N THR A 318 9.56 2.18 8.19
CA THR A 318 8.59 2.70 7.20
C THR A 318 9.22 3.85 6.41
N ALA A 319 10.14 3.52 5.50
CA ALA A 319 10.81 4.49 4.66
C ALA A 319 9.93 4.91 3.47
N THR A 320 10.18 6.09 2.93
CA THR A 320 9.64 6.56 1.65
C THR A 320 10.75 6.61 0.61
N LEU A 321 10.38 6.80 -0.65
CA LEU A 321 11.32 7.00 -1.74
C LEU A 321 11.12 8.38 -2.38
N SER A 322 12.16 8.89 -2.99
CA SER A 322 12.12 10.12 -3.80
C SER A 322 11.88 9.80 -5.29
N PRO A 323 11.42 10.76 -6.10
CA PRO A 323 11.34 10.62 -7.55
C PRO A 323 12.66 10.20 -8.20
N TYR A 324 13.78 10.71 -7.68
CA TYR A 324 15.11 10.34 -8.17
C TYR A 324 15.42 8.84 -7.93
N GLU A 325 15.19 8.33 -6.71
CA GLU A 325 15.42 6.93 -6.38
C GLU A 325 14.54 5.99 -7.22
N LEU A 326 13.29 6.38 -7.47
CA LEU A 326 12.41 5.62 -8.35
C LEU A 326 12.96 5.54 -9.78
N LEU A 327 13.37 6.67 -10.36
CA LEU A 327 13.94 6.71 -11.70
C LEU A 327 15.22 5.88 -11.83
N GLU A 328 16.11 5.93 -10.85
CA GLU A 328 17.33 5.12 -10.84
C GLU A 328 17.02 3.61 -10.74
N SER A 329 16.07 3.23 -9.88
CA SER A 329 15.61 1.83 -9.77
C SER A 329 15.04 1.31 -11.11
N MET A 330 14.23 2.12 -11.78
CA MET A 330 13.65 1.74 -13.07
C MET A 330 14.69 1.61 -14.20
N LYS A 331 15.73 2.44 -14.21
CA LYS A 331 16.85 2.31 -15.16
C LYS A 331 17.60 1.01 -14.95
N THR A 332 17.86 0.66 -13.69
CA THR A 332 18.54 -0.58 -13.30
C THR A 332 17.72 -1.81 -13.70
N ALA A 333 16.41 -1.82 -13.41
CA ALA A 333 15.50 -2.89 -13.78
C ALA A 333 15.47 -3.12 -15.30
N LYS A 334 15.44 -2.05 -16.10
CA LYS A 334 15.49 -2.12 -17.55
C LYS A 334 16.81 -2.68 -18.08
N ALA A 335 17.93 -2.29 -17.49
CA ALA A 335 19.26 -2.77 -17.86
C ALA A 335 19.38 -4.29 -17.62
N VAL A 336 18.88 -4.78 -16.48
CA VAL A 336 18.87 -6.22 -16.14
C VAL A 336 18.02 -7.01 -17.13
N ARG A 337 16.80 -6.57 -17.44
CA ARG A 337 15.92 -7.22 -18.43
C ARG A 337 16.56 -7.28 -19.81
N GLY A 338 17.11 -6.18 -20.30
CA GLY A 338 17.79 -6.14 -21.61
C GLY A 338 19.06 -7.01 -21.69
N THR A 339 19.67 -7.35 -20.56
CA THR A 339 20.79 -8.28 -20.49
C THR A 339 20.29 -9.73 -20.54
N VAL A 340 19.22 -10.06 -19.80
CA VAL A 340 18.62 -11.40 -19.79
C VAL A 340 18.06 -11.76 -21.18
N GLU A 341 17.35 -10.84 -21.85
CA GLU A 341 16.85 -11.07 -23.22
C GLU A 341 17.97 -11.29 -24.25
N ARG A 342 19.14 -10.67 -24.06
CA ARG A 342 20.31 -10.90 -24.94
C ARG A 342 21.03 -12.21 -24.67
N LEU A 343 20.92 -12.76 -23.46
CA LEU A 343 21.55 -14.03 -23.05
C LEU A 343 20.63 -15.24 -23.25
N ALA A 344 19.33 -15.02 -23.50
CA ALA A 344 18.41 -16.09 -23.85
C ALA A 344 18.86 -16.75 -25.17
N PRO A 345 18.96 -18.09 -25.27
CA PRO A 345 19.38 -18.76 -26.49
C PRO A 345 18.42 -18.40 -27.63
N LYS A 346 18.95 -17.83 -28.70
CA LYS A 346 18.20 -17.73 -29.96
C LYS A 346 17.91 -19.17 -30.39
N GLU A 347 16.65 -19.53 -30.51
CA GLU A 347 16.23 -20.82 -31.05
C GLU A 347 17.03 -21.13 -32.33
N LEU A 348 17.81 -22.21 -32.24
CA LEU A 348 18.49 -22.75 -33.44
C LEU A 348 17.41 -23.31 -34.34
N VAL A 349 17.04 -22.56 -35.36
CA VAL A 349 16.22 -23.09 -36.48
C VAL A 349 17.07 -24.11 -37.22
N ILE A 350 16.95 -25.38 -36.83
CA ILE A 350 17.49 -26.50 -37.58
C ILE A 350 16.61 -26.61 -38.83
N ARG A 351 17.07 -26.04 -39.92
CA ARG A 351 16.55 -26.35 -41.24
C ARG A 351 17.05 -27.75 -41.62
N HIS A 352 16.15 -28.71 -41.57
CA HIS A 352 16.38 -29.98 -42.24
C HIS A 352 16.29 -29.71 -43.74
N GLY A 353 17.42 -29.86 -44.43
CA GLY A 353 17.51 -30.03 -45.89
C GLY A 353 17.25 -31.45 -46.31
#